data_a018a55c8fc160015dceedef8d58ec5c
#
_entry.id   a018a55c8fc160015dceedef8d58ec5c
#
_cell.length_a   1.000
_cell.length_b   1.000
_cell.length_c   1.000
_cell.angle_alpha   90.00
_cell.angle_beta   90.00
_cell.angle_gamma   90.00
#
_symmetry.space_group_name_H-M   'P 1'
#
loop_
_entity.id
_entity.type
_entity.pdbx_description
1 polymer ?
#
loop_
_entity_poly.entity_id
_entity_poly.type
_entity_poly.pdbx_seq_one_letter_code
_entity_poly.pdbx_strand_id
1 'polypeptide(L)'
;MSFAFKSAAVIMLVIAAPALAHHGWSSYDAAKAIRVTAPLSAVTWGNPHGAAKVVWQRKTWHVILAPTTRMRARGLTRAMLVSGKPVTLIGYPRRDGTAEMRIETVIAGGKRIELR
;
A
#
# COMPACT_ATOMS: atom_id res chain seq x y z
N MET A 1 36.44 -50.09 -24.92
CA MET A 1 35.03 -49.66 -24.63
C MET A 1 35.08 -48.38 -23.85
N SER A 2 34.70 -47.29 -24.50
CA SER A 2 34.54 -46.00 -23.80
C SER A 2 33.10 -45.84 -23.33
N PHE A 3 32.89 -45.73 -22.02
CA PHE A 3 31.59 -45.39 -21.47
C PHE A 3 31.47 -43.88 -21.49
N ALA A 4 30.60 -43.35 -22.37
CA ALA A 4 30.26 -41.94 -22.35
C ALA A 4 29.24 -41.70 -21.23
N PHE A 5 29.67 -41.09 -20.12
CA PHE A 5 28.75 -40.58 -19.12
C PHE A 5 28.12 -39.30 -19.67
N LYS A 6 26.86 -39.39 -20.09
CA LYS A 6 26.08 -38.20 -20.38
C LYS A 6 25.66 -37.60 -19.03
N SER A 7 26.39 -36.60 -18.60
CA SER A 7 25.95 -35.76 -17.46
C SER A 7 24.71 -34.99 -17.91
N ALA A 8 23.55 -35.41 -17.46
CA ALA A 8 22.36 -34.60 -17.55
C ALA A 8 22.48 -33.45 -16.59
N ALA A 9 22.77 -32.25 -17.08
CA ALA A 9 22.67 -31.04 -16.25
C ALA A 9 21.20 -30.81 -15.95
N VAL A 10 20.81 -31.06 -14.70
CA VAL A 10 19.51 -30.67 -14.19
C VAL A 10 19.56 -29.16 -14.00
N ILE A 11 19.01 -28.41 -14.96
CA ILE A 11 18.80 -26.99 -14.80
C ILE A 11 17.65 -26.85 -13.82
N MET A 12 17.95 -26.56 -12.57
CA MET A 12 16.97 -26.15 -11.60
C MET A 12 16.51 -24.74 -11.99
N LEU A 13 15.34 -24.65 -12.62
CA LEU A 13 14.69 -23.39 -12.84
C LEU A 13 14.16 -22.88 -11.50
N VAL A 14 14.91 -22.02 -10.84
CA VAL A 14 14.44 -21.32 -9.66
C VAL A 14 13.42 -20.30 -10.13
N ILE A 15 12.15 -20.64 -10.09
CA ILE A 15 11.07 -19.68 -10.27
C ILE A 15 11.05 -18.85 -8.99
N ALA A 16 11.70 -17.68 -9.01
CA ALA A 16 11.50 -16.69 -7.99
C ALA A 16 10.01 -16.30 -8.01
N ALA A 17 9.25 -16.68 -6.99
CA ALA A 17 7.92 -16.16 -6.80
C ALA A 17 8.04 -14.63 -6.81
N PRO A 18 7.22 -13.90 -7.61
CA PRO A 18 7.24 -12.44 -7.56
C PRO A 18 6.97 -12.06 -6.11
N ALA A 19 7.96 -11.45 -5.46
CA ALA A 19 7.74 -10.81 -4.17
C ALA A 19 6.51 -9.92 -4.35
N LEU A 20 5.50 -10.06 -3.49
CA LEU A 20 4.29 -9.25 -3.53
C LEU A 20 4.74 -7.79 -3.45
N ALA A 21 4.89 -7.17 -4.62
CA ALA A 21 5.61 -5.91 -4.80
C ALA A 21 4.88 -4.68 -4.24
N HIS A 22 3.67 -4.87 -3.66
CA HIS A 22 2.93 -3.79 -3.04
C HIS A 22 3.53 -3.30 -1.70
N HIS A 23 4.62 -3.93 -1.23
CA HIS A 23 5.24 -3.57 0.04
C HIS A 23 6.32 -2.50 -0.07
N GLY A 24 6.84 -2.23 -1.27
CA GLY A 24 7.89 -1.25 -1.48
C GLY A 24 7.35 0.12 -1.88
N TRP A 25 7.91 1.18 -1.33
CA TRP A 25 7.63 2.54 -1.78
C TRP A 25 8.02 2.76 -3.25
N SER A 26 8.97 1.98 -3.75
CA SER A 26 9.42 2.04 -5.15
C SER A 26 8.35 1.69 -6.18
N SER A 27 7.28 1.00 -5.78
CA SER A 27 6.13 0.70 -6.65
C SER A 27 5.23 1.91 -6.89
N TYR A 28 5.46 3.00 -6.16
CA TYR A 28 4.65 4.21 -6.21
C TYR A 28 5.45 5.37 -6.78
N ASP A 29 4.75 6.28 -7.47
CA ASP A 29 5.39 7.41 -8.13
C ASP A 29 5.54 8.59 -7.17
N ALA A 30 6.73 8.73 -6.59
CA ALA A 30 7.04 9.78 -5.64
C ALA A 30 7.02 11.20 -6.24
N ALA A 31 7.00 11.32 -7.57
CA ALA A 31 6.89 12.62 -8.24
C ALA A 31 5.43 13.09 -8.37
N LYS A 32 4.45 12.25 -8.06
CA LYS A 32 3.01 12.53 -8.25
C LYS A 32 2.26 12.48 -6.91
N ALA A 33 2.57 13.39 -6.00
CA ALA A 33 1.82 13.48 -4.75
C ALA A 33 0.35 13.81 -5.01
N ILE A 34 -0.53 13.01 -4.41
CA ILE A 34 -1.98 13.22 -4.45
C ILE A 34 -2.43 13.65 -3.06
N ARG A 35 -3.22 14.71 -2.99
CA ARG A 35 -3.90 15.14 -1.78
C ARG A 35 -5.40 15.02 -1.99
N VAL A 36 -6.07 14.24 -1.17
CA VAL A 36 -7.52 14.06 -1.21
C VAL A 36 -8.11 14.25 0.16
N THR A 37 -9.23 14.98 0.24
CA THR A 37 -10.00 15.14 1.46
C THR A 37 -11.40 14.61 1.21
N ALA A 38 -11.75 13.51 1.84
CA ALA A 38 -13.04 12.84 1.66
C ALA A 38 -13.28 11.83 2.79
N PRO A 39 -14.53 11.41 3.00
CA PRO A 39 -14.81 10.26 3.85
C PRO A 39 -14.18 8.99 3.25
N LEU A 40 -13.72 8.10 4.11
CA LEU A 40 -13.22 6.79 3.70
C LEU A 40 -14.33 5.74 3.75
N SER A 41 -14.23 4.73 2.91
CA SER A 41 -15.09 3.55 2.93
C SER A 41 -14.25 2.27 2.97
N ALA A 42 -14.90 1.13 3.26
CA ALA A 42 -14.25 -0.18 3.27
C ALA A 42 -12.93 -0.19 4.08
N VAL A 43 -12.91 0.47 5.21
CA VAL A 43 -11.74 0.54 6.07
C VAL A 43 -11.45 -0.83 6.66
N THR A 44 -10.23 -1.31 6.46
CA THR A 44 -9.69 -2.49 7.13
C THR A 44 -8.54 -2.08 8.04
N TRP A 45 -8.59 -2.56 9.28
CA TRP A 45 -7.60 -2.28 10.31
C TRP A 45 -6.96 -3.58 10.74
N GLY A 46 -5.99 -4.05 10.00
CA GLY A 46 -5.41 -5.38 10.20
C GLY A 46 -3.98 -5.49 9.72
N ASN A 47 -3.47 -6.70 9.77
CA ASN A 47 -2.12 -7.03 9.32
C ASN A 47 -2.15 -7.42 7.83
N PRO A 48 -1.07 -7.11 7.10
CA PRO A 48 0.16 -6.46 7.53
C PRO A 48 0.04 -4.93 7.67
N HIS A 49 -1.04 -4.32 7.20
CA HIS A 49 -1.28 -2.88 7.22
C HIS A 49 -2.77 -2.57 7.16
N GLY A 50 -3.17 -1.36 7.54
CA GLY A 50 -4.50 -0.85 7.27
C GLY A 50 -4.71 -0.53 5.79
N ALA A 51 -5.97 -0.51 5.38
CA ALA A 51 -6.36 -0.12 4.03
C ALA A 51 -7.76 0.50 4.05
N ALA A 52 -8.10 1.19 2.98
CA ALA A 52 -9.43 1.77 2.80
C ALA A 52 -9.70 2.02 1.32
N LYS A 53 -10.87 2.55 1.02
CA LYS A 53 -11.22 3.10 -0.30
C LYS A 53 -11.59 4.57 -0.16
N VAL A 54 -11.26 5.35 -1.17
CA VAL A 54 -11.60 6.76 -1.27
C VAL A 54 -11.99 7.09 -2.70
N VAL A 55 -12.95 7.98 -2.87
CA VAL A 55 -13.31 8.52 -4.19
C VAL A 55 -12.51 9.79 -4.45
N TRP A 56 -11.78 9.81 -5.55
CA TRP A 56 -11.02 10.96 -6.01
C TRP A 56 -11.11 11.09 -7.53
N GLN A 57 -11.41 12.25 -8.00
CA GLN A 57 -11.60 12.52 -9.44
C GLN A 57 -12.53 11.51 -10.12
N ARG A 58 -13.70 11.27 -9.50
CA ARG A 58 -14.76 10.35 -10.00
C ARG A 58 -14.34 8.89 -10.10
N LYS A 59 -13.28 8.51 -9.40
CA LYS A 59 -12.74 7.16 -9.42
C LYS A 59 -12.54 6.66 -7.99
N THR A 60 -12.84 5.39 -7.75
CA THR A 60 -12.57 4.75 -6.47
C THR A 60 -11.13 4.28 -6.44
N TRP A 61 -10.40 4.73 -5.43
CA TRP A 61 -9.02 4.37 -5.19
C TRP A 61 -8.91 3.45 -3.99
N HIS A 62 -8.10 2.41 -4.13
CA HIS A 62 -7.65 1.62 -3.01
C HIS A 62 -6.48 2.34 -2.34
N VAL A 63 -6.57 2.58 -1.04
CA VAL A 63 -5.51 3.26 -0.31
C VAL A 63 -4.85 2.32 0.68
N ILE A 64 -3.53 2.26 0.60
CA ILE A 64 -2.69 1.47 1.48
C ILE A 64 -2.17 2.39 2.58
N LEU A 65 -2.45 2.03 3.82
CA LEU A 65 -2.00 2.73 5.01
C LEU A 65 -0.72 2.09 5.54
N ALA A 66 -0.42 2.32 6.81
CA ALA A 66 0.74 1.74 7.47
C ALA A 66 0.35 0.51 8.32
N PRO A 67 1.32 -0.21 8.88
CA PRO A 67 1.05 -1.19 9.92
C PRO A 67 0.26 -0.56 11.07
N THR A 68 -0.72 -1.27 11.59
CA THR A 68 -1.63 -0.73 12.60
C THR A 68 -0.92 -0.35 13.90
N THR A 69 0.14 -1.07 14.24
CA THR A 69 0.97 -0.74 15.41
C THR A 69 1.64 0.62 15.27
N ARG A 70 2.15 0.94 14.08
CA ARG A 70 2.74 2.25 13.79
C ARG A 70 1.69 3.35 13.84
N MET A 71 0.55 3.14 13.24
CA MET A 71 -0.53 4.12 13.23
C MET A 71 -1.00 4.43 14.63
N ARG A 72 -1.24 3.42 15.47
CA ARG A 72 -1.60 3.60 16.87
C ARG A 72 -0.54 4.36 17.67
N ALA A 73 0.72 3.97 17.51
CA ALA A 73 1.82 4.64 18.20
C ALA A 73 1.93 6.13 17.84
N ARG A 74 1.47 6.51 16.67
CA ARG A 74 1.47 7.90 16.19
C ARG A 74 0.15 8.63 16.40
N GLY A 75 -0.81 8.00 17.07
CA GLY A 75 -2.07 8.61 17.44
C GLY A 75 -3.21 8.49 16.45
N LEU A 76 -3.07 7.65 15.41
CA LEU A 76 -4.16 7.34 14.48
C LEU A 76 -4.91 6.09 14.98
N THR A 77 -6.22 6.20 15.09
CA THR A 77 -7.07 5.09 15.49
C THR A 77 -8.01 4.68 14.37
N ARG A 78 -8.51 3.44 14.43
CA ARG A 78 -9.54 2.97 13.49
C ARG A 78 -10.78 3.88 13.53
N ALA A 79 -11.21 4.28 14.72
CA ALA A 79 -12.39 5.13 14.90
C ALA A 79 -12.29 6.44 14.12
N MET A 80 -11.10 7.04 14.01
CA MET A 80 -10.88 8.26 13.25
C MET A 80 -11.09 8.06 11.74
N LEU A 81 -10.83 6.86 11.23
CA LEU A 81 -10.97 6.53 9.82
C LEU A 81 -12.39 6.13 9.44
N VAL A 82 -13.14 5.50 10.34
CA VAL A 82 -14.51 5.01 10.09
C VAL A 82 -15.59 5.98 10.52
N SER A 83 -15.24 7.16 10.98
CA SER A 83 -16.19 8.14 11.53
C SER A 83 -17.22 8.67 10.51
N GLY A 84 -16.98 8.48 9.22
CA GLY A 84 -17.77 9.10 8.14
C GLY A 84 -17.44 10.56 7.89
N LYS A 85 -16.59 11.17 8.72
CA LYS A 85 -16.09 12.53 8.51
C LYS A 85 -14.98 12.52 7.47
N PRO A 86 -14.82 13.59 6.69
CA PRO A 86 -13.71 13.72 5.77
C PRO A 86 -12.37 13.64 6.49
N VAL A 87 -11.45 12.88 5.92
CA VAL A 87 -10.04 12.87 6.31
C VAL A 87 -9.21 13.30 5.12
N THR A 88 -8.05 13.89 5.38
CA THR A 88 -7.10 14.24 4.32
C THR A 88 -6.05 13.15 4.23
N LEU A 89 -5.86 12.64 3.02
CA LEU A 89 -4.82 11.69 2.67
C LEU A 89 -3.83 12.36 1.73
N ILE A 90 -2.55 12.18 2.00
CA ILE A 90 -1.48 12.57 1.09
C ILE A 90 -0.69 11.31 0.78
N GLY A 91 -0.59 10.98 -0.48
CA GLY A 91 0.06 9.75 -0.91
C GLY A 91 0.48 9.77 -2.37
N TYR A 92 0.85 8.61 -2.88
CA TYR A 92 1.42 8.46 -4.21
C TYR A 92 0.74 7.33 -4.97
N PRO A 93 0.40 7.52 -6.26
CA PRO A 93 -0.21 6.49 -7.08
C PRO A 93 0.80 5.42 -7.46
N ARG A 94 0.31 4.22 -7.75
CA ARG A 94 1.14 3.18 -8.33
C ARG A 94 1.67 3.60 -9.70
N ARG A 95 2.92 3.21 -9.98
CA ARG A 95 3.56 3.46 -11.29
C ARG A 95 2.91 2.71 -12.43
N ASP A 96 2.28 1.57 -12.15
CA ASP A 96 1.66 0.72 -13.17
C ASP A 96 0.28 1.19 -13.64
N GLY A 97 -0.23 2.31 -13.11
CA GLY A 97 -1.53 2.88 -13.48
C GLY A 97 -2.72 2.27 -12.74
N THR A 98 -2.51 1.30 -11.85
CA THR A 98 -3.57 0.77 -10.99
C THR A 98 -4.13 1.88 -10.09
N ALA A 99 -5.44 1.90 -9.87
CA ALA A 99 -6.10 2.87 -8.98
C ALA A 99 -5.84 2.54 -7.50
N GLU A 100 -4.61 2.61 -7.12
CA GLU A 100 -4.10 2.38 -5.78
C GLU A 100 -3.09 3.46 -5.42
N MET A 101 -3.16 3.96 -4.20
CA MET A 101 -2.17 4.91 -3.69
C MET A 101 -1.68 4.47 -2.31
N ARG A 102 -0.42 4.72 -2.04
CA ARG A 102 0.17 4.51 -0.73
C ARG A 102 0.22 5.83 0.02
N ILE A 103 -0.31 5.82 1.22
CA ILE A 103 -0.49 7.04 2.01
C ILE A 103 0.74 7.28 2.88
N GLU A 104 1.28 8.47 2.78
CA GLU A 104 2.39 8.95 3.61
C GLU A 104 1.89 9.74 4.81
N THR A 105 0.81 10.50 4.64
CA THR A 105 0.28 11.38 5.67
C THR A 105 -1.24 11.28 5.75
N VAL A 106 -1.75 11.22 6.97
CA VAL A 106 -3.19 11.33 7.26
C VAL A 106 -3.42 12.55 8.14
N ILE A 107 -4.41 13.36 7.79
CA ILE A 107 -4.90 14.44 8.66
C ILE A 107 -6.34 14.10 9.04
N ALA A 108 -6.56 13.82 10.30
CA ALA A 108 -7.86 13.43 10.83
C ALA A 108 -8.03 13.99 12.26
N GLY A 109 -9.23 14.46 12.59
CA GLY A 109 -9.51 15.01 13.90
C GLY A 109 -8.58 16.17 14.30
N GLY A 110 -8.14 16.98 13.34
CA GLY A 110 -7.21 18.09 13.56
C GLY A 110 -5.75 17.66 13.78
N LYS A 111 -5.44 16.38 13.63
CA LYS A 111 -4.08 15.84 13.80
C LYS A 111 -3.47 15.47 12.46
N ARG A 112 -2.22 15.87 12.25
CA ARG A 112 -1.38 15.42 11.16
C ARG A 112 -0.53 14.24 11.63
N ILE A 113 -0.69 13.10 10.96
CA ILE A 113 -0.05 11.84 11.34
C ILE A 113 0.75 11.33 10.15
N GLU A 114 2.05 11.20 10.31
CA GLU A 114 2.94 10.64 9.28
C GLU A 114 2.94 9.12 9.40
N LEU A 115 2.77 8.44 8.25
CA LEU A 115 2.70 6.98 8.20
C LEU A 115 3.99 6.32 7.74
N ARG A 116 4.91 7.08 7.19
CA ARG A 116 6.18 6.58 6.65
C ARG A 116 7.28 6.57 7.73
#